data_b350f0839568128aa7a08c68f12db7e0
#
_entry.id   b350f0839568128aa7a08c68f12db7e0
#
_cell.length_a   1.000
_cell.length_b   1.000
_cell.length_c   1.000
_cell.angle_alpha   90.00
_cell.angle_beta   90.00
_cell.angle_gamma   90.00
#
_symmetry.space_group_name_H-M   'P 1'
#
loop_
_entity.id
_entity.type
_entity.pdbx_description
1 polymer ?
#
loop_
_entity_poly.entity_id
_entity_poly.type
_entity_poly.pdbx_seq_one_letter_code
_entity_poly.pdbx_strand_id
1 'polypeptide(L)'
;MSEPARCLLCGQSCTYERLAWLQDVTMCTCPACGKYGASSPALQALKDGSDGDRAKVSAFLRERSLQGEQPIILLTEISPGAKSEKPIITIAEIIKERSPSLISDRLDRILKNIHRSSKFPGERLRFNVATDKPVFFAENDEAMLFLAKTLEQKGLVS
;
A
#
# COMPACT_ATOMS: atom_id res chain seq x y z
N MET A 1 -12.74 14.01 14.16
CA MET A 1 -13.80 13.43 13.30
C MET A 1 -13.17 12.97 12.00
N SER A 2 -13.56 11.80 11.53
CA SER A 2 -13.12 11.29 10.22
C SER A 2 -14.08 11.81 9.14
N GLU A 3 -13.52 12.38 8.07
CA GLU A 3 -14.30 12.86 6.94
C GLU A 3 -14.29 11.80 5.83
N PRO A 4 -15.45 11.51 5.21
CA PRO A 4 -15.48 10.63 4.05
C PRO A 4 -14.82 11.31 2.85
N ALA A 5 -13.91 10.62 2.19
CA ALA A 5 -13.16 11.14 1.07
C ALA A 5 -12.73 10.01 0.11
N ARG A 6 -11.99 10.36 -0.93
CA ARG A 6 -11.35 9.39 -1.81
C ARG A 6 -9.87 9.29 -1.52
N CYS A 7 -9.37 8.08 -1.44
CA CYS A 7 -7.95 7.82 -1.25
C CYS A 7 -7.15 8.33 -2.45
N LEU A 8 -6.14 9.16 -2.19
CA LEU A 8 -5.27 9.71 -3.23
C LEU A 8 -4.48 8.65 -4.00
N LEU A 9 -4.22 7.49 -3.37
CA LEU A 9 -3.40 6.44 -3.96
C LEU A 9 -4.19 5.51 -4.89
N CYS A 10 -5.42 5.15 -4.51
CA CYS A 10 -6.19 4.13 -5.23
C CYS A 10 -7.61 4.58 -5.66
N GLY A 11 -8.04 5.76 -5.25
CA GLY A 11 -9.37 6.30 -5.59
C GLY A 11 -10.55 5.69 -4.85
N GLN A 12 -10.33 4.69 -3.99
CA GLN A 12 -11.39 4.07 -3.20
C GLN A 12 -11.91 5.01 -2.10
N SER A 13 -13.15 4.82 -1.68
CA SER A 13 -13.70 5.55 -0.54
C SER A 13 -12.89 5.25 0.71
N CYS A 14 -12.47 6.28 1.41
CA CYS A 14 -11.64 6.19 2.61
C CYS A 14 -12.06 7.25 3.63
N THR A 15 -11.48 7.20 4.81
CA THR A 15 -11.63 8.22 5.84
C THR A 15 -10.28 8.84 6.17
N TYR A 16 -10.27 10.15 6.40
CA TYR A 16 -9.10 10.89 6.85
C TYR A 16 -9.34 11.44 8.25
N GLU A 17 -8.32 11.38 9.09
CA GLU A 17 -8.33 11.89 10.45
C GLU A 17 -7.02 12.63 10.75
N ARG A 18 -7.12 13.88 11.20
CA ARG A 18 -5.94 14.63 11.64
C ARG A 18 -5.54 14.17 13.03
N LEU A 19 -4.25 13.93 13.22
CA LEU A 19 -3.69 13.62 14.52
C LEU A 19 -3.33 14.91 15.27
N ALA A 20 -3.98 15.14 16.41
CA ALA A 20 -3.75 16.34 17.22
C ALA A 20 -2.33 16.47 17.78
N TRP A 21 -1.63 15.34 17.94
CA TRP A 21 -0.30 15.26 18.53
C TRP A 21 0.84 15.25 17.52
N LEU A 22 0.55 15.07 16.25
CA LEU A 22 1.54 15.06 15.17
C LEU A 22 1.13 16.10 14.14
N GLN A 23 1.75 17.26 14.21
CA GLN A 23 1.47 18.36 13.28
C GLN A 23 1.68 17.93 11.84
N ASP A 24 0.74 18.29 10.98
CA ASP A 24 0.80 18.10 9.55
C ASP A 24 0.74 16.64 9.06
N VAL A 25 0.36 15.70 9.91
CA VAL A 25 0.12 14.30 9.52
C VAL A 25 -1.36 13.97 9.59
N THR A 26 -1.87 13.44 8.51
CA THR A 26 -3.24 12.94 8.40
C THR A 26 -3.22 11.40 8.31
N MET A 27 -3.99 10.73 9.14
CA MET A 27 -4.22 9.28 9.06
C MET A 27 -5.31 8.99 8.05
N CYS A 28 -5.03 8.07 7.14
CA CYS A 28 -5.99 7.56 6.16
C CYS A 28 -6.34 6.11 6.50
N THR A 29 -7.62 5.78 6.48
CA THR A 29 -8.11 4.39 6.54
C THR A 29 -8.78 4.05 5.22
N CYS A 30 -8.13 3.19 4.45
CA CYS A 30 -8.53 2.82 3.10
C CYS A 30 -8.68 1.30 2.96
N PRO A 31 -9.75 0.79 2.35
CA PRO A 31 -9.95 -0.65 2.19
C PRO A 31 -8.90 -1.31 1.28
N ALA A 32 -8.31 -0.56 0.35
CA ALA A 32 -7.28 -1.06 -0.56
C ALA A 32 -5.86 -0.90 -0.01
N CYS A 33 -5.52 0.29 0.52
CA CYS A 33 -4.16 0.61 0.97
C CYS A 33 -3.90 0.23 2.43
N GLY A 34 -4.94 0.07 3.24
CA GLY A 34 -4.83 -0.11 4.68
C GLY A 34 -4.82 1.22 5.45
N LYS A 35 -4.36 1.18 6.70
CA LYS A 35 -4.28 2.36 7.55
C LYS A 35 -2.86 2.92 7.54
N TYR A 36 -2.72 4.19 7.19
CA TYR A 36 -1.43 4.87 7.10
C TYR A 36 -1.55 6.35 7.42
N GLY A 37 -0.44 6.95 7.83
CA GLY A 37 -0.32 8.40 7.97
C GLY A 37 0.48 9.00 6.81
N ALA A 38 0.19 10.25 6.48
CA ALA A 38 0.97 10.99 5.50
C ALA A 38 1.03 12.46 5.86
N SER A 39 2.20 13.08 5.68
CA SER A 39 2.34 14.54 5.80
C SER A 39 1.67 15.25 4.62
N SER A 40 1.28 16.51 4.81
CA SER A 40 0.69 17.30 3.72
C SER A 40 1.61 17.44 2.50
N PRO A 41 2.93 17.66 2.64
CA PRO A 41 3.85 17.63 1.51
C PRO A 41 3.91 16.27 0.80
N ALA A 42 3.85 15.16 1.55
CA ALA A 42 3.82 13.81 0.98
C ALA A 42 2.54 13.57 0.17
N LEU A 43 1.39 13.95 0.70
CA LEU A 43 0.11 13.86 -0.01
C LEU A 43 0.12 14.69 -1.29
N GLN A 44 0.67 15.89 -1.26
CA GLN A 44 0.78 16.74 -2.44
C GLN A 44 1.70 16.13 -3.49
N ALA A 45 2.86 15.59 -3.09
CA ALA A 45 3.79 14.92 -3.98
C ALA A 45 3.17 13.68 -4.65
N LEU A 46 2.38 12.90 -3.92
CA LEU A 46 1.67 11.75 -4.45
C LEU A 46 0.55 12.15 -5.41
N LYS A 47 -0.14 13.26 -5.13
CA LYS A 47 -1.17 13.82 -6.02
C LYS A 47 -0.57 14.27 -7.36
N ASP A 48 0.58 14.91 -7.33
CA ASP A 48 1.28 15.43 -8.49
C ASP A 48 2.11 14.35 -9.22
N GLY A 49 2.31 13.19 -8.60
CA GLY A 49 3.09 12.09 -9.14
C GLY A 49 2.34 11.26 -10.19
N SER A 50 3.01 10.23 -10.70
CA SER A 50 2.46 9.30 -11.68
C SER A 50 1.54 8.25 -11.05
N ASP A 51 0.67 7.64 -11.87
CA ASP A 51 -0.15 6.50 -11.46
C ASP A 51 0.72 5.31 -11.01
N GLY A 52 1.85 5.09 -11.68
CA GLY A 52 2.82 4.04 -11.31
C GLY A 52 3.42 4.25 -9.92
N ASP A 53 3.79 5.48 -9.58
CA ASP A 53 4.32 5.81 -8.26
C ASP A 53 3.26 5.65 -7.18
N ARG A 54 2.03 6.10 -7.42
CA ARG A 54 0.91 5.88 -6.50
C ARG A 54 0.64 4.40 -6.30
N ALA A 55 0.69 3.59 -7.35
CA ALA A 55 0.50 2.14 -7.26
C ALA A 55 1.59 1.46 -6.42
N LYS A 56 2.85 1.88 -6.56
CA LYS A 56 3.97 1.38 -5.75
C LYS A 56 3.78 1.69 -4.27
N VAL A 57 3.40 2.91 -3.94
CA VAL A 57 3.13 3.33 -2.57
C VAL A 57 1.92 2.59 -1.99
N SER A 58 0.85 2.47 -2.76
CA SER A 58 -0.35 1.71 -2.36
C SER A 58 -0.03 0.24 -2.06
N ALA A 59 0.76 -0.41 -2.91
CA ALA A 59 1.18 -1.80 -2.72
C ALA A 59 2.05 -1.97 -1.46
N PHE A 60 3.00 -1.09 -1.24
CA PHE A 60 3.82 -1.09 -0.03
C PHE A 60 2.96 -0.96 1.23
N LEU A 61 2.02 -0.02 1.25
CA LEU A 61 1.13 0.21 2.40
C LEU A 61 0.22 -0.99 2.67
N ARG A 62 -0.31 -1.60 1.62
CA ARG A 62 -1.13 -2.81 1.77
C ARG A 62 -0.33 -3.95 2.38
N GLU A 63 0.89 -4.16 1.92
CA GLU A 63 1.80 -5.17 2.47
C GLU A 63 2.09 -4.92 3.95
N ARG A 64 2.37 -3.68 4.34
CA ARG A 64 2.57 -3.29 5.75
C ARG A 64 1.31 -3.47 6.58
N SER A 65 0.16 -3.13 6.04
CA SER A 65 -1.13 -3.35 6.69
C SER A 65 -1.40 -4.84 6.97
N LEU A 66 -1.06 -5.72 6.02
CA LEU A 66 -1.15 -7.17 6.21
C LEU A 66 -0.20 -7.70 7.29
N GLN A 67 0.86 -6.97 7.60
CA GLN A 67 1.79 -7.24 8.70
C GLN A 67 1.37 -6.60 10.03
N GLY A 68 0.24 -5.91 10.07
CA GLY A 68 -0.26 -5.21 11.24
C GLY A 68 0.40 -3.85 11.51
N GLU A 69 1.14 -3.32 10.55
CA GLU A 69 1.82 -2.02 10.67
C GLU A 69 0.95 -0.87 10.14
N GLN A 70 1.17 0.32 10.68
CA GLN A 70 0.52 1.56 10.27
C GLN A 70 1.59 2.63 10.01
N PRO A 71 2.29 2.58 8.86
CA PRO A 71 3.41 3.47 8.60
C PRO A 71 2.96 4.91 8.36
N ILE A 72 3.88 5.85 8.61
CA ILE A 72 3.75 7.26 8.29
C ILE A 72 4.66 7.58 7.10
N ILE A 73 4.08 8.14 6.05
CA ILE A 73 4.79 8.54 4.84
C ILE A 73 5.16 10.02 4.93
N LEU A 74 6.43 10.30 4.70
CA LEU A 74 6.95 11.66 4.60
C LEU A 74 7.54 11.92 3.20
N LEU A 75 7.60 13.20 2.83
CA LEU A 75 8.27 13.61 1.61
C LEU A 75 9.80 13.55 1.77
N THR A 76 10.29 14.02 2.90
CA THR A 76 11.71 14.07 3.25
C THR A 76 11.96 13.41 4.60
N GLU A 77 13.19 12.97 4.82
CA GLU A 77 13.59 12.43 6.11
C GLU A 77 13.39 13.43 7.24
N ILE A 78 13.00 12.92 8.40
CA ILE A 78 12.93 13.72 9.62
C ILE A 78 14.30 13.88 10.25
N SER A 79 14.45 14.94 11.06
CA SER A 79 15.68 15.20 11.80
C SER A 79 16.08 14.01 12.68
N PRO A 80 17.39 13.72 12.78
CA PRO A 80 17.89 12.69 13.70
C PRO A 80 17.39 12.95 15.12
N GLY A 81 16.85 11.92 15.77
CA GLY A 81 16.33 12.01 17.14
C GLY A 81 14.81 12.19 17.26
N ALA A 82 14.09 12.44 16.18
CA ALA A 82 12.63 12.38 16.20
C ALA A 82 12.17 10.95 16.45
N LYS A 83 11.43 10.73 17.54
CA LYS A 83 10.90 9.41 17.91
C LYS A 83 9.43 9.31 17.49
N SER A 84 9.08 8.22 16.86
CA SER A 84 7.70 7.85 16.57
C SER A 84 7.48 6.38 16.94
N GLU A 85 6.34 6.09 17.54
CA GLU A 85 5.91 4.71 17.81
C GLU A 85 5.55 3.96 16.51
N LYS A 86 5.23 4.70 15.45
CA LYS A 86 4.87 4.15 14.15
C LYS A 86 6.08 4.20 13.21
N PRO A 87 6.24 3.19 12.33
CA PRO A 87 7.29 3.23 11.30
C PRO A 87 7.14 4.47 10.42
N ILE A 88 8.25 5.15 10.17
CA ILE A 88 8.31 6.32 9.30
C ILE A 88 9.14 5.97 8.07
N ILE A 89 8.64 6.31 6.88
CA ILE A 89 9.32 6.04 5.61
C ILE A 89 9.07 7.19 4.63
N THR A 90 10.04 7.46 3.76
CA THR A 90 9.88 8.46 2.70
C THR A 90 9.30 7.85 1.43
N ILE A 91 8.63 8.69 0.62
CA ILE A 91 8.12 8.27 -0.70
C ILE A 91 9.25 7.75 -1.58
N ALA A 92 10.40 8.43 -1.61
CA ALA A 92 11.54 8.03 -2.41
C ALA A 92 12.08 6.64 -2.03
N GLU A 93 12.15 6.33 -0.74
CA GLU A 93 12.56 5.00 -0.26
C GLU A 93 11.57 3.92 -0.72
N ILE A 94 10.27 4.17 -0.61
CA ILE A 94 9.25 3.21 -1.07
C ILE A 94 9.42 2.91 -2.55
N ILE A 95 9.54 3.93 -3.38
CA ILE A 95 9.61 3.79 -4.83
C ILE A 95 10.90 3.12 -5.29
N LYS A 96 12.03 3.52 -4.73
CA LYS A 96 13.36 3.06 -5.18
C LYS A 96 13.80 1.75 -4.54
N GLU A 97 13.54 1.57 -3.26
CA GLU A 97 14.14 0.48 -2.48
C GLU A 97 13.15 -0.61 -2.09
N ARG A 98 11.85 -0.26 -1.94
CA ARG A 98 10.84 -1.18 -1.42
C ARG A 98 9.93 -1.76 -2.48
N SER A 99 9.97 -1.26 -3.70
CA SER A 99 9.16 -1.78 -4.79
C SER A 99 9.91 -2.88 -5.55
N PRO A 100 9.27 -4.02 -5.85
CA PRO A 100 9.93 -5.09 -6.60
C PRO A 100 10.18 -4.65 -8.04
N SER A 101 11.43 -4.74 -8.50
CA SER A 101 11.84 -4.37 -9.85
C SER A 101 11.72 -5.56 -10.82
N LEU A 102 11.98 -6.77 -10.35
CA LEU A 102 11.88 -7.99 -11.15
C LEU A 102 10.51 -8.64 -10.99
N ILE A 103 10.06 -9.29 -12.08
CA ILE A 103 8.78 -10.02 -12.07
C ILE A 103 8.80 -11.18 -11.07
N SER A 104 9.94 -11.87 -10.92
CA SER A 104 10.11 -12.94 -9.94
C SER A 104 9.90 -12.44 -8.50
N ASP A 105 10.53 -11.33 -8.16
CA ASP A 105 10.41 -10.73 -6.82
C ASP A 105 8.97 -10.28 -6.54
N ARG A 106 8.31 -9.77 -7.58
CA ARG A 106 6.90 -9.39 -7.51
C ARG A 106 6.01 -10.59 -7.22
N LEU A 107 6.20 -11.69 -7.96
CA LEU A 107 5.43 -12.91 -7.76
C LEU A 107 5.64 -13.51 -6.36
N ASP A 108 6.87 -13.53 -5.87
CA ASP A 108 7.19 -14.00 -4.51
C ASP A 108 6.49 -13.14 -3.43
N ARG A 109 6.50 -11.83 -3.59
CA ARG A 109 5.82 -10.93 -2.65
C ARG A 109 4.31 -11.05 -2.72
N ILE A 110 3.73 -11.24 -3.90
CA ILE A 110 2.30 -11.53 -4.06
C ILE A 110 1.91 -12.80 -3.30
N LEU A 111 2.67 -13.88 -3.44
CA LEU A 111 2.42 -15.13 -2.71
C LEU A 111 2.47 -14.95 -1.19
N LYS A 112 3.43 -14.18 -0.69
CA LYS A 112 3.51 -13.83 0.72
C LYS A 112 2.29 -13.01 1.18
N ASN A 113 1.84 -12.07 0.36
CA ASN A 113 0.65 -11.26 0.66
C ASN A 113 -0.62 -12.12 0.66
N ILE A 114 -0.76 -13.03 -0.29
CA ILE A 114 -1.86 -14.01 -0.33
C ILE A 114 -1.85 -14.86 0.95
N HIS A 115 -0.68 -15.39 1.33
CA HIS A 115 -0.54 -16.16 2.56
C HIS A 115 -0.94 -15.36 3.80
N ARG A 116 -0.51 -14.10 3.91
CA ARG A 116 -0.87 -13.21 5.02
C ARG A 116 -2.35 -12.86 5.06
N SER A 117 -3.03 -12.89 3.92
CA SER A 117 -4.47 -12.65 3.81
C SER A 117 -5.29 -13.88 4.23
N SER A 118 -4.69 -15.06 4.31
CA SER A 118 -5.34 -16.30 4.68
C SER A 118 -5.39 -16.47 6.19
N LYS A 119 -6.51 -16.94 6.71
CA LYS A 119 -6.68 -17.24 8.14
C LYS A 119 -6.12 -18.61 8.52
N PHE A 120 -6.12 -19.55 7.57
CA PHE A 120 -5.63 -20.91 7.75
C PHE A 120 -5.15 -21.50 6.42
N PRO A 121 -4.24 -22.50 6.44
CA PRO A 121 -3.76 -23.14 5.21
C PRO A 121 -4.91 -23.77 4.41
N GLY A 122 -4.93 -23.50 3.09
CA GLY A 122 -5.96 -24.02 2.19
C GLY A 122 -7.23 -23.19 2.13
N GLU A 123 -7.29 -22.03 2.80
CA GLU A 123 -8.42 -21.11 2.67
C GLU A 123 -8.55 -20.63 1.22
N ARG A 124 -9.76 -20.69 0.67
CA ARG A 124 -10.05 -20.10 -0.64
C ARG A 124 -10.29 -18.61 -0.50
N LEU A 125 -9.35 -17.82 -0.98
CA LEU A 125 -9.46 -16.37 -1.01
C LEU A 125 -10.13 -15.90 -2.31
N ARG A 126 -10.96 -14.87 -2.19
CA ARG A 126 -11.53 -14.17 -3.34
C ARG A 126 -10.95 -12.75 -3.36
N PHE A 127 -10.35 -12.38 -4.47
CA PHE A 127 -9.78 -11.05 -4.67
C PHE A 127 -10.72 -10.20 -5.50
N ASN A 128 -10.84 -8.94 -5.09
CA ASN A 128 -11.65 -7.92 -5.77
C ASN A 128 -10.71 -6.96 -6.50
N VAL A 129 -10.85 -6.83 -7.82
CA VAL A 129 -10.03 -5.92 -8.63
C VAL A 129 -10.11 -4.46 -8.17
N ALA A 130 -11.21 -4.05 -7.56
CA ALA A 130 -11.35 -2.67 -7.08
C ALA A 130 -10.47 -2.38 -5.85
N THR A 131 -10.30 -3.34 -4.94
CA THR A 131 -9.64 -3.14 -3.63
C THR A 131 -8.35 -3.92 -3.44
N ASP A 132 -8.11 -4.96 -4.22
CA ASP A 132 -6.99 -5.88 -3.99
C ASP A 132 -5.82 -5.74 -4.98
N LYS A 133 -5.90 -4.79 -5.93
CA LYS A 133 -4.75 -4.46 -6.81
C LYS A 133 -3.44 -4.26 -6.04
N PRO A 134 -3.40 -3.59 -4.89
CA PRO A 134 -2.17 -3.42 -4.13
C PRO A 134 -1.54 -4.73 -3.63
N VAL A 135 -2.34 -5.76 -3.36
CA VAL A 135 -1.84 -7.10 -2.98
C VAL A 135 -0.98 -7.70 -4.11
N PHE A 136 -1.33 -7.39 -5.35
CA PHE A 136 -0.66 -7.87 -6.57
C PHE A 136 0.37 -6.88 -7.13
N PHE A 137 0.66 -5.77 -6.47
CA PHE A 137 1.52 -4.71 -7.02
C PHE A 137 1.07 -4.24 -8.41
N ALA A 138 -0.23 -4.21 -8.65
CA ALA A 138 -0.81 -3.90 -9.95
C ALA A 138 -1.28 -2.43 -10.03
N GLU A 139 -0.95 -1.77 -11.13
CA GLU A 139 -1.37 -0.38 -11.40
C GLU A 139 -2.84 -0.30 -11.83
N ASN A 140 -3.32 -1.33 -12.50
CA ASN A 140 -4.66 -1.38 -13.08
C ASN A 140 -5.21 -2.81 -13.07
N ASP A 141 -6.46 -2.95 -13.49
CA ASP A 141 -7.17 -4.22 -13.50
C ASP A 141 -6.52 -5.25 -14.45
N GLU A 142 -6.04 -4.82 -15.61
CA GLU A 142 -5.35 -5.69 -16.58
C GLU A 142 -4.06 -6.28 -16.00
N ALA A 143 -3.27 -5.44 -15.33
CA ALA A 143 -2.03 -5.88 -14.67
C ALA A 143 -2.33 -6.90 -13.57
N MET A 144 -3.37 -6.66 -12.77
CA MET A 144 -3.78 -7.60 -11.72
C MET A 144 -4.22 -8.95 -12.30
N LEU A 145 -5.05 -8.93 -13.34
CA LEU A 145 -5.52 -10.15 -14.01
C LEU A 145 -4.38 -10.92 -14.66
N PHE A 146 -3.43 -10.22 -15.29
CA PHE A 146 -2.24 -10.81 -15.86
C PHE A 146 -1.38 -11.52 -14.81
N LEU A 147 -1.13 -10.89 -13.68
CA LEU A 147 -0.35 -11.45 -12.58
C LEU A 147 -1.04 -12.66 -11.95
N ALA A 148 -2.35 -12.57 -11.72
CA ALA A 148 -3.15 -13.68 -11.21
C ALA A 148 -3.10 -14.89 -12.15
N LYS A 149 -3.26 -14.67 -13.44
CA LYS A 149 -3.17 -15.72 -14.47
C LYS A 149 -1.76 -16.33 -14.57
N THR A 150 -0.73 -15.50 -14.40
CA THR A 150 0.67 -15.96 -14.38
C THR A 150 0.91 -16.92 -13.21
N LEU A 151 0.41 -16.59 -12.03
CA LEU A 151 0.50 -17.44 -10.83
C LEU A 151 -0.25 -18.76 -11.03
N GLU A 152 -1.42 -18.72 -11.64
CA GLU A 152 -2.22 -19.91 -11.96
C GLU A 152 -1.49 -20.82 -12.97
N GLN A 153 -0.95 -20.27 -14.06
CA GLN A 153 -0.20 -21.01 -15.07
C GLN A 153 1.06 -21.66 -14.51
N LYS A 154 1.67 -21.06 -13.49
CA LYS A 154 2.82 -21.64 -12.77
C LYS A 154 2.42 -22.68 -11.72
N GLY A 155 1.11 -22.92 -11.53
CA GLY A 155 0.60 -23.85 -10.52
C GLY A 155 0.78 -23.37 -9.07
N LEU A 156 1.01 -22.08 -8.87
CA LEU A 156 1.24 -21.49 -7.54
C LEU A 156 -0.05 -21.12 -6.83
N VAL A 157 -1.13 -20.92 -7.58
CA VAL A 157 -2.49 -20.69 -7.12
C VAL A 157 -3.48 -21.42 -8.01
N SER A 158 -4.70 -21.58 -7.54
CA SER A 158 -5.80 -22.20 -8.31
C SER A 158 -7.03 -21.28 -8.36
#